data_cbfa1b753bb379b613204fb5ba9f317d
#
_entry.id   cbfa1b753bb379b613204fb5ba9f317d
#
_cell.length_a   1.000
_cell.length_b   1.000
_cell.length_c   1.000
_cell.angle_alpha   90.00
_cell.angle_beta   90.00
_cell.angle_gamma   90.00
#
_symmetry.space_group_name_H-M   'P 1'
#
loop_
_entity.id
_entity.type
_entity.pdbx_description
1 polymer ?
#
loop_
_entity_poly.entity_id
_entity_poly.type
_entity_poly.pdbx_seq_one_letter_code
_entity_poly.pdbx_strand_id
1 'polypeptide(L)'
;SMFESASSFNSDISQWDVSRVTTIDSTFASASSFNSDISEWDVSRVINMQRTFQSAPMFNSDISKWDVSRVTNMHGMFASASRFNGDISKWDVSRVTDMYGMFFSASAFKGDVSKWDVCRVTNMQSMFASASAFNANISKWDVSRVADMNGMFEYATSFNGDLSKWDVSE
;
A
#
# COMPACT_ATOMS: atom_id res chain seq x y z
N SER A 1 8.54 8.20 12.12
CA SER A 1 8.88 9.17 11.05
C SER A 1 10.36 9.56 11.08
N MET A 2 11.27 8.73 10.53
CA MET A 2 12.72 9.06 10.60
C MET A 2 13.16 10.00 9.47
N PHE A 3 12.66 9.82 8.26
CA PHE A 3 13.01 10.58 7.06
C PHE A 3 11.82 11.35 6.49
N GLU A 4 10.79 11.59 7.30
CA GLU A 4 9.63 12.36 6.88
C GLU A 4 10.06 13.74 6.37
N SER A 5 9.61 14.10 5.17
CA SER A 5 9.95 15.34 4.48
C SER A 5 11.45 15.54 4.15
N ALA A 6 12.26 14.49 4.27
CA ALA A 6 13.66 14.54 3.86
C ALA A 6 13.76 14.47 2.32
N SER A 7 13.44 15.58 1.64
CA SER A 7 13.20 15.63 0.20
C SER A 7 14.40 15.21 -0.67
N SER A 8 15.62 15.37 -0.18
CA SER A 8 16.85 14.99 -0.89
C SER A 8 17.42 13.65 -0.44
N PHE A 9 16.80 12.99 0.56
CA PHE A 9 17.33 11.77 1.11
C PHE A 9 17.19 10.61 0.11
N ASN A 10 18.30 9.97 -0.25
CA ASN A 10 18.38 8.75 -1.04
C ASN A 10 19.72 8.03 -0.80
N SER A 11 20.25 8.08 0.42
CA SER A 11 21.48 7.38 0.77
C SER A 11 21.25 5.87 0.87
N ASP A 12 22.32 5.09 0.69
CA ASP A 12 22.28 3.64 0.86
C ASP A 12 22.03 3.27 2.33
N ILE A 13 20.93 2.59 2.55
CA ILE A 13 20.47 2.06 3.84
C ILE A 13 20.17 0.55 3.77
N SER A 14 20.64 -0.10 2.70
CA SER A 14 20.39 -1.54 2.44
C SER A 14 20.88 -2.45 3.56
N GLN A 15 21.94 -2.04 4.24
CA GLN A 15 22.57 -2.83 5.32
C GLN A 15 22.02 -2.52 6.72
N TRP A 16 20.96 -1.74 6.82
CA TRP A 16 20.38 -1.44 8.13
C TRP A 16 19.68 -2.66 8.73
N ASP A 17 19.98 -2.95 9.99
CA ASP A 17 19.24 -3.94 10.77
C ASP A 17 17.94 -3.31 11.30
N VAL A 18 16.83 -3.62 10.64
CA VAL A 18 15.48 -3.19 11.02
C VAL A 18 14.67 -4.33 11.66
N SER A 19 15.27 -5.49 11.90
CA SER A 19 14.59 -6.72 12.37
C SER A 19 13.85 -6.57 13.69
N ARG A 20 14.14 -5.53 14.47
CA ARG A 20 13.48 -5.25 15.75
C ARG A 20 12.43 -4.13 15.66
N VAL A 21 12.26 -3.53 14.49
CA VAL A 21 11.32 -2.44 14.27
C VAL A 21 9.89 -2.97 14.22
N THR A 22 8.99 -2.33 14.94
CA THR A 22 7.56 -2.69 14.98
C THR A 22 6.68 -1.70 14.25
N THR A 23 7.20 -0.53 13.90
CA THR A 23 6.49 0.48 13.10
C THR A 23 7.45 1.23 12.19
N ILE A 24 7.06 1.38 10.94
CA ILE A 24 7.72 2.24 9.95
C ILE A 24 6.77 3.36 9.48
N ASP A 25 5.78 3.70 10.35
CA ASP A 25 4.84 4.78 10.10
C ASP A 25 5.56 6.06 9.65
N SER A 26 5.12 6.60 8.52
CA SER A 26 5.60 7.84 7.91
C SER A 26 7.13 7.91 7.72
N THR A 27 7.84 6.77 7.72
CA THR A 27 9.32 6.78 7.72
C THR A 27 9.89 7.53 6.53
N PHE A 28 9.32 7.39 5.34
CA PHE A 28 9.72 8.06 4.11
C PHE A 28 8.62 8.96 3.54
N ALA A 29 7.66 9.36 4.37
CA ALA A 29 6.60 10.24 3.91
C ALA A 29 7.19 11.57 3.40
N SER A 30 6.77 11.98 2.20
CA SER A 30 7.27 13.18 1.52
C SER A 30 8.79 13.21 1.27
N ALA A 31 9.49 12.07 1.33
CA ALA A 31 10.88 11.92 0.92
C ALA A 31 10.95 11.86 -0.62
N SER A 32 10.93 13.02 -1.26
CA SER A 32 10.66 13.14 -2.70
C SER A 32 11.67 12.45 -3.61
N SER A 33 12.93 12.29 -3.16
CA SER A 33 14.00 11.63 -3.92
C SER A 33 14.20 10.17 -3.56
N PHE A 34 13.49 9.67 -2.52
CA PHE A 34 13.78 8.37 -1.96
C PHE A 34 13.43 7.21 -2.93
N ASN A 35 14.42 6.39 -3.24
CA ASN A 35 14.29 5.15 -3.99
C ASN A 35 15.49 4.20 -3.75
N SER A 36 16.12 4.26 -2.56
CA SER A 36 17.21 3.35 -2.22
C SER A 36 16.74 1.91 -2.05
N ASP A 37 17.67 0.97 -2.21
CA ASP A 37 17.39 -0.45 -2.04
C ASP A 37 17.09 -0.77 -0.55
N ILE A 38 15.91 -1.33 -0.33
CA ILE A 38 15.42 -1.80 0.97
C ILE A 38 14.84 -3.21 0.86
N SER A 39 15.18 -3.93 -0.22
CA SER A 39 14.64 -5.26 -0.53
C SER A 39 14.96 -6.32 0.52
N GLU A 40 16.09 -6.18 1.20
CA GLU A 40 16.57 -7.14 2.21
C GLU A 40 16.20 -6.73 3.65
N TRP A 41 15.40 -5.68 3.83
CA TRP A 41 14.93 -5.31 5.17
C TRP A 41 14.01 -6.40 5.75
N ASP A 42 14.33 -6.86 6.96
CA ASP A 42 13.46 -7.74 7.73
C ASP A 42 12.37 -6.91 8.43
N VAL A 43 11.20 -6.83 7.80
CA VAL A 43 10.02 -6.14 8.31
C VAL A 43 9.02 -7.08 9.00
N SER A 44 9.40 -8.34 9.27
CA SER A 44 8.52 -9.40 9.80
C SER A 44 7.89 -9.07 11.16
N ARG A 45 8.44 -8.09 11.89
CA ARG A 45 7.88 -7.61 13.18
C ARG A 45 7.05 -6.35 13.06
N VAL A 46 6.98 -5.75 11.88
CA VAL A 46 6.22 -4.50 11.67
C VAL A 46 4.72 -4.79 11.73
N ILE A 47 4.01 -3.98 12.49
CA ILE A 47 2.54 -4.04 12.64
C ILE A 47 1.85 -2.81 12.05
N ASN A 48 2.59 -1.71 11.86
CA ASN A 48 2.05 -0.46 11.32
C ASN A 48 2.96 0.11 10.23
N MET A 49 2.41 0.19 9.01
CA MET A 49 3.06 0.75 7.82
C MET A 49 2.31 1.98 7.28
N GLN A 50 1.51 2.63 8.15
CA GLN A 50 0.77 3.82 7.76
C GLN A 50 1.69 4.86 7.12
N ARG A 51 1.30 5.41 5.96
CA ARG A 51 1.98 6.50 5.27
C ARG A 51 3.47 6.29 4.99
N THR A 52 3.98 5.07 5.03
CA THR A 52 5.43 4.80 4.91
C THR A 52 6.06 5.49 3.71
N PHE A 53 5.41 5.45 2.54
CA PHE A 53 5.88 6.07 1.29
C PHE A 53 4.89 7.12 0.76
N GLN A 54 4.05 7.68 1.63
CA GLN A 54 3.11 8.73 1.22
C GLN A 54 3.87 9.90 0.60
N SER A 55 3.43 10.38 -0.57
CA SER A 55 4.06 11.50 -1.27
C SER A 55 5.57 11.31 -1.53
N ALA A 56 6.01 10.06 -1.74
CA ALA A 56 7.35 9.70 -2.19
C ALA A 56 7.30 9.36 -3.71
N PRO A 57 7.27 10.33 -4.60
CA PRO A 57 6.94 10.12 -6.02
C PRO A 57 7.99 9.32 -6.79
N MET A 58 9.23 9.24 -6.30
CA MET A 58 10.30 8.49 -6.94
C MET A 58 10.36 7.03 -6.47
N PHE A 59 9.66 6.69 -5.37
CA PHE A 59 9.74 5.38 -4.78
C PHE A 59 9.18 4.28 -5.70
N ASN A 60 10.01 3.31 -6.04
CA ASN A 60 9.65 2.09 -6.76
C ASN A 60 10.68 0.96 -6.53
N SER A 61 11.35 0.94 -5.36
CA SER A 61 12.29 -0.14 -5.02
C SER A 61 11.56 -1.45 -4.80
N ASP A 62 12.28 -2.56 -4.99
CA ASP A 62 11.73 -3.90 -4.81
C ASP A 62 11.44 -4.18 -3.32
N ILE A 63 10.19 -4.46 -3.01
CA ILE A 63 9.70 -4.84 -1.69
C ILE A 63 8.90 -6.15 -1.74
N SER A 64 9.06 -6.91 -2.82
CA SER A 64 8.30 -8.15 -3.07
C SER A 64 8.56 -9.23 -2.04
N LYS A 65 9.73 -9.19 -1.37
CA LYS A 65 10.15 -10.16 -0.35
C LYS A 65 9.72 -9.77 1.07
N TRP A 66 9.16 -8.59 1.27
CA TRP A 66 8.77 -8.15 2.61
C TRP A 66 7.71 -9.09 3.21
N ASP A 67 7.97 -9.58 4.41
CA ASP A 67 6.97 -10.29 5.21
C ASP A 67 6.08 -9.27 5.95
N VAL A 68 4.90 -9.03 5.39
CA VAL A 68 3.90 -8.11 5.95
C VAL A 68 2.78 -8.83 6.72
N SER A 69 2.94 -10.13 6.99
CA SER A 69 1.91 -10.98 7.60
C SER A 69 1.44 -10.53 8.99
N ARG A 70 2.18 -9.65 9.64
CA ARG A 70 1.81 -9.07 10.95
C ARG A 70 1.21 -7.67 10.85
N VAL A 71 1.21 -7.06 9.68
CA VAL A 71 0.73 -5.69 9.51
C VAL A 71 -0.78 -5.63 9.66
N THR A 72 -1.24 -4.66 10.43
CA THR A 72 -2.67 -4.40 10.66
C THR A 72 -3.13 -3.08 10.06
N ASN A 73 -2.21 -2.14 9.83
CA ASN A 73 -2.51 -0.81 9.31
C ASN A 73 -1.61 -0.47 8.12
N MET A 74 -2.23 -0.26 6.95
CA MET A 74 -1.61 0.18 5.70
C MET A 74 -2.21 1.50 5.17
N HIS A 75 -2.86 2.28 6.04
CA HIS A 75 -3.45 3.58 5.71
C HIS A 75 -2.46 4.45 4.92
N GLY A 76 -2.80 4.86 3.72
CA GLY A 76 -2.04 5.78 2.89
C GLY A 76 -0.61 5.33 2.55
N MET A 77 -0.28 4.04 2.67
CA MET A 77 1.12 3.57 2.56
C MET A 77 1.81 4.04 1.28
N PHE A 78 1.12 4.04 0.14
CA PHE A 78 1.63 4.47 -1.16
C PHE A 78 0.84 5.68 -1.71
N ALA A 79 0.12 6.41 -0.86
CA ALA A 79 -0.65 7.55 -1.34
C ALA A 79 0.27 8.58 -2.01
N SER A 80 -0.05 8.97 -3.24
CA SER A 80 0.74 9.86 -4.08
C SER A 80 2.18 9.38 -4.39
N ALA A 81 2.48 8.10 -4.21
CA ALA A 81 3.70 7.47 -4.71
C ALA A 81 3.54 7.19 -6.22
N SER A 82 3.65 8.23 -7.03
CA SER A 82 3.19 8.24 -8.43
C SER A 82 3.94 7.28 -9.36
N ARG A 83 5.16 6.84 -9.00
CA ARG A 83 5.94 5.85 -9.76
C ARG A 83 5.83 4.43 -9.22
N PHE A 84 5.24 4.26 -8.04
CA PHE A 84 5.18 2.93 -7.42
C PHE A 84 4.37 1.96 -8.28
N ASN A 85 5.00 0.87 -8.67
CA ASN A 85 4.39 -0.27 -9.36
C ASN A 85 5.14 -1.58 -9.03
N GLY A 86 5.67 -1.71 -7.81
CA GLY A 86 6.37 -2.92 -7.34
C GLY A 86 5.45 -4.14 -7.27
N ASP A 87 6.03 -5.34 -7.38
CA ASP A 87 5.29 -6.59 -7.21
C ASP A 87 5.01 -6.84 -5.72
N ILE A 88 3.74 -6.74 -5.35
CA ILE A 88 3.22 -7.01 -4.02
C ILE A 88 2.16 -8.13 -4.03
N SER A 89 2.10 -8.90 -5.11
CA SER A 89 1.10 -9.95 -5.32
C SER A 89 1.18 -11.09 -4.30
N LYS A 90 2.33 -11.26 -3.66
CA LYS A 90 2.60 -12.32 -2.68
C LYS A 90 2.45 -11.86 -1.22
N TRP A 91 2.12 -10.59 -1.00
CA TRP A 91 1.94 -10.10 0.36
C TRP A 91 0.77 -10.79 1.06
N ASP A 92 1.00 -11.27 2.27
CA ASP A 92 -0.06 -11.73 3.17
C ASP A 92 -0.64 -10.54 3.92
N VAL A 93 -1.79 -10.04 3.44
CA VAL A 93 -2.52 -8.91 4.02
C VAL A 93 -3.69 -9.36 4.92
N SER A 94 -3.78 -10.64 5.24
CA SER A 94 -4.93 -11.24 5.95
C SER A 94 -5.18 -10.68 7.36
N ARG A 95 -4.21 -9.91 7.91
CA ARG A 95 -4.38 -9.23 9.21
C ARG A 95 -4.67 -7.74 9.08
N VAL A 96 -4.63 -7.17 7.88
CA VAL A 96 -4.87 -5.74 7.67
C VAL A 96 -6.34 -5.42 7.93
N THR A 97 -6.56 -4.36 8.70
CA THR A 97 -7.91 -3.85 9.01
C THR A 97 -8.18 -2.48 8.41
N ASP A 98 -7.13 -1.70 8.11
CA ASP A 98 -7.24 -0.37 7.54
C ASP A 98 -6.38 -0.23 6.28
N MET A 99 -7.04 0.00 5.14
CA MET A 99 -6.44 0.28 3.83
C MET A 99 -6.90 1.64 3.27
N TYR A 100 -7.35 2.58 4.15
CA TYR A 100 -7.75 3.92 3.72
C TYR A 100 -6.68 4.54 2.81
N GLY A 101 -7.07 4.95 1.60
CA GLY A 101 -6.21 5.66 0.66
C GLY A 101 -4.88 4.98 0.34
N MET A 102 -4.74 3.66 0.52
CA MET A 102 -3.44 2.97 0.38
C MET A 102 -2.73 3.29 -0.93
N PHE A 103 -3.47 3.40 -2.03
CA PHE A 103 -2.98 3.75 -3.38
C PHE A 103 -3.60 5.04 -3.92
N PHE A 104 -4.08 5.91 -3.03
CA PHE A 104 -4.63 7.21 -3.45
C PHE A 104 -3.63 7.96 -4.34
N SER A 105 -4.02 8.33 -5.56
CA SER A 105 -3.15 9.02 -6.53
C SER A 105 -1.84 8.28 -6.88
N ALA A 106 -1.74 6.98 -6.63
CA ALA A 106 -0.63 6.14 -7.10
C ALA A 106 -0.82 5.82 -8.59
N SER A 107 -0.56 6.80 -9.45
CA SER A 107 -0.99 6.80 -10.85
C SER A 107 -0.36 5.70 -11.73
N ALA A 108 0.83 5.18 -11.36
CA ALA A 108 1.48 4.09 -12.09
C ALA A 108 1.08 2.70 -11.58
N PHE A 109 0.39 2.61 -10.43
CA PHE A 109 0.11 1.31 -9.82
C PHE A 109 -0.90 0.51 -10.64
N LYS A 110 -0.49 -0.67 -11.07
CA LYS A 110 -1.29 -1.69 -11.79
C LYS A 110 -0.98 -3.12 -11.34
N GLY A 111 -0.40 -3.26 -10.12
CA GLY A 111 0.01 -4.54 -9.56
C GLY A 111 -1.15 -5.51 -9.38
N ASP A 112 -0.87 -6.81 -9.46
CA ASP A 112 -1.85 -7.85 -9.21
C ASP A 112 -2.09 -8.02 -7.70
N VAL A 113 -3.26 -7.65 -7.27
CA VAL A 113 -3.75 -7.81 -5.87
C VAL A 113 -4.92 -8.80 -5.78
N SER A 114 -5.16 -9.57 -6.85
CA SER A 114 -6.32 -10.47 -6.96
C SER A 114 -6.34 -11.59 -5.91
N LYS A 115 -5.19 -11.92 -5.34
CA LYS A 115 -5.03 -12.99 -4.34
C LYS A 115 -5.02 -12.50 -2.90
N TRP A 116 -5.13 -11.20 -2.70
CA TRP A 116 -5.14 -10.66 -1.34
C TRP A 116 -6.37 -11.13 -0.56
N ASP A 117 -6.15 -11.61 0.64
CA ASP A 117 -7.21 -11.89 1.60
C ASP A 117 -7.53 -10.60 2.38
N VAL A 118 -8.64 -9.96 2.00
CA VAL A 118 -9.08 -8.69 2.58
C VAL A 118 -10.26 -8.85 3.56
N CYS A 119 -10.61 -10.08 3.94
CA CYS A 119 -11.79 -10.38 4.75
C CYS A 119 -11.81 -9.71 6.14
N ARG A 120 -10.69 -9.15 6.60
CA ARG A 120 -10.60 -8.39 7.86
C ARG A 120 -10.60 -6.87 7.68
N VAL A 121 -10.52 -6.38 6.45
CA VAL A 121 -10.50 -4.94 6.19
C VAL A 121 -11.87 -4.34 6.50
N THR A 122 -11.85 -3.25 7.26
CA THR A 122 -13.07 -2.51 7.62
C THR A 122 -13.15 -1.14 6.97
N ASN A 123 -12.02 -0.63 6.44
CA ASN A 123 -11.95 0.68 5.81
C ASN A 123 -11.14 0.60 4.51
N MET A 124 -11.81 0.87 3.39
CA MET A 124 -11.24 0.98 2.04
C MET A 124 -11.56 2.32 1.40
N GLN A 125 -11.95 3.34 2.20
CA GLN A 125 -12.24 4.67 1.68
C GLN A 125 -11.07 5.18 0.83
N SER A 126 -11.37 5.65 -0.38
CA SER A 126 -10.41 6.21 -1.34
C SER A 126 -9.21 5.31 -1.69
N MET A 127 -9.28 4.00 -1.46
CA MET A 127 -8.12 3.09 -1.58
C MET A 127 -7.42 3.20 -2.94
N PHE A 128 -8.16 3.32 -4.04
CA PHE A 128 -7.64 3.45 -5.41
C PHE A 128 -8.09 4.77 -6.06
N ALA A 129 -8.54 5.75 -5.27
CA ALA A 129 -8.97 7.02 -5.85
C ALA A 129 -7.80 7.68 -6.61
N SER A 130 -8.05 8.12 -7.84
CA SER A 130 -7.04 8.68 -8.76
C SER A 130 -5.86 7.74 -9.11
N ALA A 131 -5.95 6.44 -8.82
CA ALA A 131 -5.00 5.43 -9.29
C ALA A 131 -5.30 5.09 -10.76
N SER A 132 -4.90 5.98 -11.67
CA SER A 132 -5.38 6.00 -13.06
C SER A 132 -5.00 4.77 -13.90
N ALA A 133 -3.93 4.04 -13.54
CA ALA A 133 -3.52 2.81 -14.23
C ALA A 133 -4.11 1.53 -13.61
N PHE A 134 -4.76 1.63 -12.44
CA PHE A 134 -5.24 0.45 -11.72
C PHE A 134 -6.40 -0.22 -12.45
N ASN A 135 -6.28 -1.52 -12.72
CA ASN A 135 -7.34 -2.38 -13.29
C ASN A 135 -7.15 -3.87 -12.95
N ALA A 136 -6.67 -4.19 -11.74
CA ALA A 136 -6.54 -5.59 -11.34
C ALA A 136 -7.91 -6.24 -11.10
N ASN A 137 -7.98 -7.56 -11.30
CA ASN A 137 -9.19 -8.32 -11.03
C ASN A 137 -9.36 -8.57 -9.52
N ILE A 138 -10.28 -7.87 -8.91
CA ILE A 138 -10.62 -7.95 -7.48
C ILE A 138 -12.01 -8.55 -7.22
N SER A 139 -12.59 -9.21 -8.21
CA SER A 139 -13.94 -9.80 -8.14
C SER A 139 -14.11 -10.86 -7.06
N LYS A 140 -13.01 -11.41 -6.54
CA LYS A 140 -13.01 -12.45 -5.51
C LYS A 140 -12.75 -11.90 -4.09
N TRP A 141 -12.56 -10.62 -3.94
CA TRP A 141 -12.37 -10.04 -2.60
C TRP A 141 -13.65 -10.23 -1.77
N ASP A 142 -13.47 -10.70 -0.54
CA ASP A 142 -14.52 -10.70 0.47
C ASP A 142 -14.53 -9.34 1.16
N VAL A 143 -15.48 -8.49 0.79
CA VAL A 143 -15.64 -7.12 1.31
C VAL A 143 -16.78 -7.02 2.32
N SER A 144 -17.34 -8.13 2.76
CA SER A 144 -18.50 -8.18 3.65
C SER A 144 -18.32 -7.51 5.01
N ARG A 145 -17.08 -7.19 5.38
CA ARG A 145 -16.77 -6.49 6.64
C ARG A 145 -16.34 -5.03 6.42
N VAL A 146 -16.31 -4.56 5.17
CA VAL A 146 -15.88 -3.19 4.88
C VAL A 146 -17.02 -2.22 5.16
N ALA A 147 -16.85 -1.40 6.19
CA ALA A 147 -17.85 -0.40 6.59
C ALA A 147 -17.74 0.91 5.81
N ASP A 148 -16.60 1.21 5.19
CA ASP A 148 -16.42 2.43 4.40
C ASP A 148 -15.63 2.16 3.11
N MET A 149 -16.31 2.38 1.97
CA MET A 149 -15.75 2.33 0.62
C MET A 149 -15.92 3.67 -0.12
N ASN A 150 -16.21 4.78 0.60
CA ASN A 150 -16.47 6.06 -0.05
C ASN A 150 -15.31 6.46 -0.97
N GLY A 151 -15.62 6.76 -2.23
CA GLY A 151 -14.65 7.20 -3.21
C GLY A 151 -13.59 6.16 -3.59
N MET A 152 -13.77 4.86 -3.28
CA MET A 152 -12.74 3.82 -3.46
C MET A 152 -12.09 3.83 -4.86
N PHE A 153 -12.87 4.11 -5.91
CA PHE A 153 -12.41 4.16 -7.31
C PHE A 153 -12.62 5.54 -7.95
N GLU A 154 -12.80 6.58 -7.14
CA GLU A 154 -12.99 7.92 -7.65
C GLU A 154 -11.83 8.32 -8.57
N TYR A 155 -12.11 8.75 -9.83
CA TYR A 155 -11.10 9.07 -10.85
C TYR A 155 -10.10 7.93 -11.18
N ALA A 156 -10.37 6.68 -10.85
CA ALA A 156 -9.59 5.50 -11.29
C ALA A 156 -9.96 5.16 -12.75
N THR A 157 -9.49 5.94 -13.69
CA THR A 157 -9.97 5.99 -15.09
C THR A 157 -9.80 4.72 -15.91
N SER A 158 -8.86 3.83 -15.52
CA SER A 158 -8.67 2.53 -16.18
C SER A 158 -9.51 1.42 -15.54
N PHE A 159 -10.08 1.65 -14.34
CA PHE A 159 -10.75 0.57 -13.63
C PHE A 159 -12.07 0.18 -14.31
N ASN A 160 -12.19 -1.09 -14.68
CA ASN A 160 -13.38 -1.68 -15.29
C ASN A 160 -13.60 -3.12 -14.76
N GLY A 161 -13.28 -3.38 -13.49
CA GLY A 161 -13.42 -4.70 -12.88
C GLY A 161 -14.88 -5.09 -12.64
N ASP A 162 -15.18 -6.38 -12.74
CA ASP A 162 -16.48 -6.93 -12.37
C ASP A 162 -16.58 -7.04 -10.84
N LEU A 163 -17.50 -6.29 -10.24
CA LEU A 163 -17.78 -6.25 -8.81
C LEU A 163 -19.15 -6.86 -8.46
N SER A 164 -19.80 -7.54 -9.40
CA SER A 164 -21.15 -8.08 -9.23
C SER A 164 -21.29 -9.11 -8.10
N LYS A 165 -20.18 -9.66 -7.64
CA LYS A 165 -20.14 -10.66 -6.56
C LYS A 165 -19.83 -10.06 -5.18
N TRP A 166 -19.59 -8.76 -5.11
CA TRP A 166 -19.34 -8.12 -3.82
C TRP A 166 -20.63 -8.06 -3.00
N ASP A 167 -20.56 -8.51 -1.76
CA ASP A 167 -21.61 -8.32 -0.78
C ASP A 167 -21.43 -6.96 -0.08
N VAL A 168 -22.31 -6.03 -0.39
CA VAL A 168 -22.32 -4.66 0.14
C VAL A 168 -23.64 -4.36 0.85
N SER A 169 -24.26 -5.38 1.43
CA SER A 169 -25.63 -5.34 1.96
C SER A 169 -25.81 -4.71 3.34
N GLU A 170 -24.83 -3.94 3.87
CA GLU A 170 -25.01 -3.16 5.11
C GLU A 170 -25.44 -1.72 4.85
#